data_1498cbd6749ad827723b47b68f111cb1
#
_entry.id   1498cbd6749ad827723b47b68f111cb1
#
_cell.length_a   1.000
_cell.length_b   1.000
_cell.length_c   1.000
_cell.angle_alpha   90.00
_cell.angle_beta   90.00
_cell.angle_gamma   90.00
#
_symmetry.space_group_name_H-M   'P 1'
#
loop_
_entity.id
_entity.type
_entity.pdbx_description
1 polymer ?
#
loop_
_entity_poly.entity_id
_entity_poly.type
_entity_poly.pdbx_seq_one_letter_code
_entity_poly.pdbx_strand_id
1 'polypeptide(L)'
;KEYGALYRTHSTAIMTPDLLAALAQVESAGNPVARTYWRWRLTWNPLELYRPASSAVGMFQITDATFQEGKRYCIHDHRVVQEGPWNDAHSCWFNSFYSRVLPSHAIELTSALLDRAVVHAIGSHRRPRPTFQQKQDLAALIHLCGPGAGHAYVARGFRLAPQQRCGD
;
A
#
# COMPACT_ATOMS: atom_id res chain seq x y z
N LYS A 1 -13.22 -10.46 -8.58
CA LYS A 1 -14.52 -10.82 -7.97
C LYS A 1 -14.36 -11.52 -6.61
N GLU A 2 -13.33 -12.33 -6.43
CA GLU A 2 -13.12 -13.18 -5.24
C GLU A 2 -13.00 -12.37 -3.94
N TYR A 3 -12.28 -11.27 -3.94
CA TYR A 3 -12.03 -10.44 -2.75
C TYR A 3 -12.89 -9.16 -2.68
N GLY A 4 -13.96 -9.07 -3.44
CA GLY A 4 -14.80 -7.86 -3.53
C GLY A 4 -15.40 -7.44 -2.19
N ALA A 5 -15.76 -8.39 -1.32
CA ALA A 5 -16.26 -8.10 0.02
C ALA A 5 -15.16 -7.46 0.88
N LEU A 6 -13.94 -8.00 0.84
CA LEU A 6 -12.79 -7.47 1.59
C LEU A 6 -12.40 -6.07 1.15
N TYR A 7 -12.42 -5.78 -0.16
CA TYR A 7 -12.19 -4.41 -0.66
C TYR A 7 -13.22 -3.43 -0.11
N ARG A 8 -14.50 -3.82 -0.03
CA ARG A 8 -15.54 -2.97 0.57
C ARG A 8 -15.33 -2.78 2.07
N THR A 9 -15.04 -3.85 2.80
CA THR A 9 -14.82 -3.79 4.25
C THR A 9 -13.65 -2.88 4.62
N HIS A 10 -12.55 -2.92 3.86
CA HIS A 10 -11.33 -2.18 4.15
C HIS A 10 -11.16 -0.92 3.29
N SER A 11 -12.22 -0.45 2.64
CA SER A 11 -12.19 0.83 1.91
C SER A 11 -12.21 2.02 2.85
N THR A 12 -11.70 3.16 2.35
CA THR A 12 -11.80 4.48 3.00
C THR A 12 -12.42 5.48 2.03
N ALA A 13 -12.56 6.73 2.45
CA ALA A 13 -13.03 7.79 1.57
C ALA A 13 -12.12 8.02 0.34
N ILE A 14 -10.84 7.68 0.41
CA ILE A 14 -9.87 7.81 -0.68
C ILE A 14 -9.66 6.47 -1.37
N MET A 15 -9.42 5.44 -0.58
CA MET A 15 -9.13 4.08 -1.04
C MET A 15 -10.43 3.32 -1.30
N THR A 16 -11.04 3.56 -2.45
CA THR A 16 -12.29 2.88 -2.85
C THR A 16 -12.05 1.40 -3.15
N PRO A 17 -13.09 0.55 -3.10
CA PRO A 17 -12.97 -0.86 -3.48
C PRO A 17 -12.39 -1.06 -4.88
N ASP A 18 -12.76 -0.21 -5.83
CA ASP A 18 -12.29 -0.28 -7.21
C ASP A 18 -10.82 0.08 -7.34
N LEU A 19 -10.35 1.12 -6.63
CA LEU A 19 -8.94 1.47 -6.60
C LEU A 19 -8.09 0.35 -5.97
N LEU A 20 -8.53 -0.20 -4.84
CA LEU A 20 -7.85 -1.32 -4.19
C LEU A 20 -7.76 -2.55 -5.10
N ALA A 21 -8.84 -2.88 -5.80
CA ALA A 21 -8.86 -3.98 -6.76
C ALA A 21 -7.93 -3.73 -7.94
N ALA A 22 -7.89 -2.51 -8.46
CA ALA A 22 -7.01 -2.12 -9.56
C ALA A 22 -5.53 -2.23 -9.18
N LEU A 23 -5.14 -1.73 -7.99
CA LEU A 23 -3.77 -1.83 -7.50
C LEU A 23 -3.33 -3.29 -7.31
N ALA A 24 -4.18 -4.12 -6.69
CA ALA A 24 -3.91 -5.54 -6.54
C ALA A 24 -3.73 -6.26 -7.90
N GLN A 25 -4.52 -5.87 -8.89
CA GLN A 25 -4.42 -6.44 -10.23
C GLN A 25 -3.11 -6.06 -10.93
N VAL A 26 -2.67 -4.82 -10.78
CA VAL A 26 -1.39 -4.35 -11.37
C VAL A 26 -0.20 -5.06 -10.74
N GLU A 27 -0.18 -5.20 -9.42
CA GLU A 27 0.99 -5.71 -8.68
C GLU A 27 1.14 -7.23 -8.75
N SER A 28 0.07 -7.96 -8.79
CA SER A 28 0.13 -9.41 -8.61
C SER A 28 -0.91 -10.21 -9.39
N ALA A 29 -1.63 -9.58 -10.31
CA ALA A 29 -2.84 -10.13 -10.91
C ALA A 29 -3.87 -10.61 -9.86
N GLY A 30 -3.85 -10.01 -8.66
CA GLY A 30 -4.71 -10.36 -7.53
C GLY A 30 -4.27 -11.61 -6.77
N ASN A 31 -3.06 -12.13 -6.99
CA ASN A 31 -2.54 -13.32 -6.32
C ASN A 31 -1.98 -12.99 -4.92
N PRO A 32 -2.59 -13.48 -3.82
CA PRO A 32 -2.16 -13.15 -2.46
C PRO A 32 -0.81 -13.75 -2.05
N VAL A 33 -0.30 -14.71 -2.79
CA VAL A 33 0.99 -15.36 -2.53
C VAL A 33 2.07 -15.00 -3.55
N ALA A 34 1.82 -14.00 -4.41
CA ALA A 34 2.81 -13.56 -5.37
C ALA A 34 4.11 -13.13 -4.69
N ARG A 35 5.22 -13.49 -5.30
CA ARG A 35 6.56 -13.09 -4.86
C ARG A 35 7.30 -12.50 -6.03
N THR A 36 8.11 -11.49 -5.78
CA THR A 36 9.02 -10.93 -6.79
C THR A 36 10.03 -11.97 -7.25
N TYR A 37 10.43 -11.87 -8.51
CA TYR A 37 11.31 -12.84 -9.18
C TYR A 37 12.58 -13.13 -8.38
N TRP A 38 12.90 -14.41 -8.29
CA TRP A 38 14.14 -14.91 -7.73
C TRP A 38 15.31 -14.59 -8.68
N ARG A 39 16.34 -13.89 -8.19
CA ARG A 39 17.60 -13.75 -8.93
C ARG A 39 18.53 -14.88 -8.58
N TRP A 40 18.92 -15.66 -9.55
CA TRP A 40 20.01 -16.62 -9.44
C TRP A 40 21.33 -15.84 -9.33
N ARG A 41 22.04 -15.99 -8.22
CA ARG A 41 23.44 -15.56 -8.08
C ARG A 41 24.30 -16.80 -7.96
N LEU A 42 25.25 -16.94 -8.86
CA LEU A 42 26.35 -17.89 -8.71
C LEU A 42 27.25 -17.40 -7.60
N THR A 43 27.09 -17.95 -6.39
CA THR A 43 27.96 -17.71 -5.24
C THR A 43 28.43 -19.06 -4.70
N TRP A 44 29.62 -19.08 -4.08
CA TRP A 44 30.15 -20.28 -3.44
C TRP A 44 29.42 -20.65 -2.15
N ASN A 45 28.48 -19.84 -1.70
CA ASN A 45 27.68 -20.12 -0.51
C ASN A 45 26.29 -20.65 -0.92
N PRO A 46 25.98 -21.96 -0.69
CA PRO A 46 24.72 -22.55 -1.10
C PRO A 46 23.48 -21.94 -0.44
N LEU A 47 23.64 -21.24 0.71
CA LEU A 47 22.54 -20.52 1.38
C LEU A 47 22.22 -19.17 0.73
N GLU A 48 23.09 -18.64 -0.13
CA GLU A 48 22.87 -17.39 -0.87
C GLU A 48 22.41 -17.59 -2.31
N LEU A 49 22.39 -18.83 -2.79
CA LEU A 49 21.97 -19.19 -4.15
C LEU A 49 20.50 -18.83 -4.43
N TYR A 50 19.70 -18.66 -3.40
CA TYR A 50 18.27 -18.46 -3.51
C TYR A 50 17.80 -17.30 -2.63
N ARG A 51 18.02 -16.07 -3.09
CA ARG A 51 17.51 -14.86 -2.42
C ARG A 51 16.43 -14.18 -3.26
N PRO A 52 15.29 -13.75 -2.67
CA PRO A 52 14.33 -12.94 -3.41
C PRO A 52 14.97 -11.60 -3.81
N ALA A 53 14.65 -11.13 -5.00
CA ALA A 53 15.16 -9.85 -5.52
C ALA A 53 14.68 -8.66 -4.68
N SER A 54 13.53 -8.83 -3.99
CA SER A 54 13.03 -7.88 -2.99
C SER A 54 12.25 -8.61 -1.91
N SER A 55 12.02 -7.94 -0.77
CA SER A 55 11.15 -8.43 0.31
C SER A 55 9.66 -8.30 0.00
N ALA A 56 9.30 -7.81 -1.18
CA ALA A 56 7.91 -7.60 -1.59
C ALA A 56 7.16 -8.92 -1.73
N VAL A 57 6.03 -9.04 -1.06
CA VAL A 57 5.22 -10.27 -0.98
C VAL A 57 3.74 -9.93 -0.99
N GLY A 58 2.95 -10.83 -1.57
CA GLY A 58 1.50 -10.80 -1.49
C GLY A 58 0.83 -9.97 -2.57
N MET A 59 -0.47 -9.77 -2.41
CA MET A 59 -1.37 -9.16 -3.38
C MET A 59 -0.95 -7.72 -3.78
N PHE A 60 -0.34 -6.97 -2.87
CA PHE A 60 0.13 -5.59 -3.09
C PHE A 60 1.65 -5.47 -3.07
N GLN A 61 2.38 -6.58 -3.16
CA GLN A 61 3.85 -6.60 -3.12
C GLN A 61 4.44 -5.80 -1.93
N ILE A 62 3.86 -6.03 -0.73
CA ILE A 62 4.24 -5.32 0.49
C ILE A 62 5.65 -5.71 0.93
N THR A 63 6.54 -4.72 1.04
CA THR A 63 7.91 -4.93 1.57
C THR A 63 7.92 -5.10 3.08
N ASP A 64 9.03 -5.58 3.64
CA ASP A 64 9.17 -5.76 5.09
C ASP A 64 9.01 -4.43 5.85
N ALA A 65 9.62 -3.35 5.37
CA ALA A 65 9.52 -2.03 5.99
C ALA A 65 8.09 -1.50 5.97
N THR A 66 7.43 -1.57 4.81
CA THR A 66 6.04 -1.16 4.63
C THR A 66 5.09 -1.98 5.51
N PHE A 67 5.37 -3.28 5.67
CA PHE A 67 4.58 -4.15 6.52
C PHE A 67 4.70 -3.79 8.00
N GLN A 68 5.91 -3.51 8.49
CA GLN A 68 6.11 -3.09 9.88
C GLN A 68 5.45 -1.74 10.18
N GLU A 69 5.54 -0.78 9.25
CA GLU A 69 4.83 0.49 9.38
C GLU A 69 3.32 0.29 9.34
N GLY A 70 2.81 -0.51 8.42
CA GLY A 70 1.38 -0.76 8.23
C GLY A 70 0.71 -1.37 9.44
N LYS A 71 1.40 -2.21 10.21
CA LYS A 71 0.85 -2.81 11.43
C LYS A 71 0.47 -1.79 12.52
N ARG A 72 0.89 -0.54 12.39
CA ARG A 72 0.50 0.55 13.30
C ARG A 72 -0.87 1.14 12.98
N TYR A 73 -1.48 0.75 11.85
CA TYR A 73 -2.75 1.29 11.39
C TYR A 73 -3.74 0.17 11.07
N CYS A 74 -5.03 0.47 11.27
CA CYS A 74 -6.13 -0.39 10.90
C CYS A 74 -7.33 0.44 10.44
N ILE A 75 -8.39 -0.21 9.97
CA ILE A 75 -9.57 0.47 9.47
C ILE A 75 -10.78 0.05 10.31
N HIS A 76 -11.42 1.05 10.95
CA HIS A 76 -12.70 0.92 11.61
C HIS A 76 -13.71 1.87 10.97
N ASP A 77 -14.86 1.35 10.56
CA ASP A 77 -15.94 2.14 9.93
C ASP A 77 -15.43 3.03 8.78
N HIS A 78 -14.62 2.47 7.90
CA HIS A 78 -14.01 3.15 6.74
C HIS A 78 -13.08 4.33 7.09
N ARG A 79 -12.58 4.37 8.32
CA ARG A 79 -11.62 5.37 8.79
C ARG A 79 -10.34 4.71 9.27
N VAL A 80 -9.23 5.33 8.95
CA VAL A 80 -7.92 4.88 9.43
C VAL A 80 -7.75 5.26 10.89
N VAL A 81 -7.41 4.26 11.70
CA VAL A 81 -7.09 4.38 13.12
C VAL A 81 -5.62 4.02 13.32
N GLN A 82 -4.95 4.70 14.23
CA GLN A 82 -3.59 4.37 14.63
C GLN A 82 -3.62 3.38 15.79
N GLU A 83 -2.53 2.63 15.98
CA GLU A 83 -2.36 1.72 17.11
C GLU A 83 -2.77 2.36 18.44
N GLY A 84 -3.32 1.57 19.33
CA GLY A 84 -3.80 1.99 20.65
C GLY A 84 -3.66 0.85 21.65
N PRO A 85 -4.23 0.99 22.86
CA PRO A 85 -4.10 0.00 23.91
C PRO A 85 -4.69 -1.35 23.48
N TRP A 86 -4.05 -2.43 23.91
CA TRP A 86 -4.44 -3.81 23.60
C TRP A 86 -5.85 -4.19 24.13
N ASN A 87 -6.35 -3.47 25.12
CA ASN A 87 -7.67 -3.69 25.73
C ASN A 87 -8.79 -2.84 25.10
N ASP A 88 -8.51 -2.11 24.03
CA ASP A 88 -9.49 -1.30 23.30
C ASP A 88 -9.83 -1.97 21.95
N ALA A 89 -11.06 -2.45 21.82
CA ALA A 89 -11.55 -3.07 20.59
C ALA A 89 -11.59 -2.13 19.37
N HIS A 90 -11.54 -0.81 19.58
CA HIS A 90 -11.47 0.21 18.54
C HIS A 90 -10.03 0.59 18.16
N SER A 91 -9.04 -0.01 18.81
CA SER A 91 -7.62 0.14 18.47
C SER A 91 -7.15 -0.92 17.46
N CYS A 92 -5.87 -0.82 17.05
CA CYS A 92 -5.26 -1.77 16.15
C CYS A 92 -4.49 -2.90 16.89
N TRP A 93 -4.95 -3.30 18.08
CA TRP A 93 -4.25 -4.27 18.92
C TRP A 93 -4.01 -5.63 18.25
N PHE A 94 -4.90 -6.01 17.35
CA PHE A 94 -4.83 -7.30 16.65
C PHE A 94 -3.80 -7.32 15.51
N ASN A 95 -3.29 -6.15 15.11
CA ASN A 95 -2.38 -6.02 13.96
C ASN A 95 -1.03 -6.73 14.15
N SER A 96 -0.62 -7.05 15.40
CA SER A 96 0.57 -7.84 15.67
C SER A 96 0.50 -9.26 15.04
N PHE A 97 -0.71 -9.79 14.86
CA PHE A 97 -0.98 -11.09 14.24
C PHE A 97 -1.18 -11.00 12.71
N TYR A 98 -1.09 -9.82 12.13
CA TYR A 98 -1.31 -9.64 10.69
C TYR A 98 -0.23 -10.31 9.85
N SER A 99 -0.65 -10.77 8.69
CA SER A 99 0.21 -11.38 7.68
C SER A 99 -0.06 -10.73 6.33
N ARG A 100 0.99 -10.31 5.63
CA ARG A 100 0.86 -9.69 4.30
C ARG A 100 0.46 -10.64 3.17
N VAL A 101 0.40 -11.95 3.45
CA VAL A 101 -0.09 -12.95 2.49
C VAL A 101 -1.58 -13.26 2.67
N LEU A 102 -2.17 -12.90 3.80
CA LEU A 102 -3.61 -13.03 4.01
C LEU A 102 -4.33 -11.85 3.33
N PRO A 103 -5.26 -12.11 2.40
CA PRO A 103 -5.91 -11.04 1.62
C PRO A 103 -6.53 -9.93 2.47
N SER A 104 -7.25 -10.27 3.52
CA SER A 104 -7.87 -9.29 4.42
C SER A 104 -6.84 -8.34 5.03
N HIS A 105 -5.75 -8.91 5.58
CA HIS A 105 -4.68 -8.14 6.22
C HIS A 105 -3.92 -7.27 5.20
N ALA A 106 -3.58 -7.83 4.04
CA ALA A 106 -2.87 -7.10 2.99
C ALA A 106 -3.71 -5.92 2.44
N ILE A 107 -5.01 -6.13 2.24
CA ILE A 107 -5.93 -5.09 1.78
C ILE A 107 -6.05 -3.97 2.81
N GLU A 108 -6.26 -4.31 4.08
CA GLU A 108 -6.41 -3.34 5.16
C GLU A 108 -5.14 -2.51 5.37
N LEU A 109 -3.98 -3.17 5.47
CA LEU A 109 -2.69 -2.50 5.63
C LEU A 109 -2.41 -1.53 4.47
N THR A 110 -2.60 -1.98 3.24
CA THR A 110 -2.37 -1.14 2.05
C THR A 110 -3.33 0.04 2.01
N SER A 111 -4.61 -0.20 2.28
CA SER A 111 -5.63 0.86 2.30
C SER A 111 -5.32 1.91 3.38
N ALA A 112 -5.00 1.48 4.61
CA ALA A 112 -4.68 2.38 5.71
C ALA A 112 -3.42 3.20 5.43
N LEU A 113 -2.34 2.56 4.95
CA LEU A 113 -1.07 3.25 4.66
C LEU A 113 -1.22 4.27 3.53
N LEU A 114 -1.88 3.91 2.43
CA LEU A 114 -2.06 4.81 1.29
C LEU A 114 -2.97 5.99 1.63
N ASP A 115 -4.05 5.76 2.38
CA ASP A 115 -4.91 6.83 2.88
C ASP A 115 -4.09 7.85 3.69
N ARG A 116 -3.30 7.37 4.66
CA ARG A 116 -2.41 8.20 5.48
C ARG A 116 -1.36 8.92 4.64
N ALA A 117 -0.73 8.23 3.69
CA ALA A 117 0.29 8.81 2.83
C ALA A 117 -0.26 9.95 1.96
N VAL A 118 -1.47 9.77 1.42
CA VAL A 118 -2.18 10.82 0.65
C VAL A 118 -2.46 12.04 1.52
N VAL A 119 -3.02 11.83 2.71
CA VAL A 119 -3.32 12.92 3.66
C VAL A 119 -2.04 13.68 4.04
N HIS A 120 -0.96 12.95 4.33
CA HIS A 120 0.33 13.54 4.67
C HIS A 120 0.93 14.35 3.51
N ALA A 121 0.93 13.79 2.30
CA ALA A 121 1.48 14.46 1.13
C ALA A 121 0.73 15.76 0.80
N ILE A 122 -0.60 15.77 0.94
CA ILE A 122 -1.41 16.98 0.74
C ILE A 122 -1.17 18.00 1.85
N GLY A 123 -1.14 17.56 3.12
CA GLY A 123 -0.99 18.43 4.28
C GLY A 123 0.37 19.15 4.35
N SER A 124 1.42 18.60 3.72
CA SER A 124 2.74 19.23 3.65
C SER A 124 2.85 20.40 2.64
N HIS A 125 1.79 20.67 1.87
CA HIS A 125 1.79 21.68 0.82
C HIS A 125 0.62 22.65 0.97
N ARG A 126 0.91 23.96 0.93
CA ARG A 126 -0.11 25.03 0.86
C ARG A 126 -0.64 25.16 -0.58
N ARG A 127 -1.56 24.29 -0.97
CA ARG A 127 -2.12 24.27 -2.34
C ARG A 127 -3.63 24.16 -2.33
N PRO A 128 -4.31 24.45 -3.46
CA PRO A 128 -5.75 24.23 -3.59
C PRO A 128 -6.12 22.80 -3.21
N ARG A 129 -7.32 22.62 -2.68
CA ARG A 129 -7.83 21.29 -2.32
C ARG A 129 -7.89 20.40 -3.56
N PRO A 130 -7.26 19.20 -3.53
CA PRO A 130 -7.32 18.29 -4.67
C PRO A 130 -8.74 17.75 -4.86
N THR A 131 -9.05 17.44 -6.11
CA THR A 131 -10.26 16.68 -6.45
C THR A 131 -10.17 15.23 -5.91
N PHE A 132 -11.29 14.55 -5.88
CA PHE A 132 -11.33 13.13 -5.51
C PHE A 132 -10.40 12.29 -6.40
N GLN A 133 -10.49 12.48 -7.73
CA GLN A 133 -9.63 11.78 -8.68
C GLN A 133 -8.14 12.04 -8.42
N GLN A 134 -7.75 13.29 -8.16
CA GLN A 134 -6.37 13.63 -7.85
C GLN A 134 -5.85 12.96 -6.57
N LYS A 135 -6.70 12.71 -5.59
CA LYS A 135 -6.33 11.92 -4.39
C LYS A 135 -6.09 10.45 -4.73
N GLN A 136 -6.91 9.88 -5.60
CA GLN A 136 -6.75 8.50 -6.06
C GLN A 136 -5.50 8.34 -6.94
N ASP A 137 -5.26 9.27 -7.85
CA ASP A 137 -4.03 9.31 -8.66
C ASP A 137 -2.78 9.40 -7.77
N LEU A 138 -2.85 10.23 -6.71
CA LEU A 138 -1.77 10.36 -5.73
C LEU A 138 -1.53 9.05 -4.97
N ALA A 139 -2.60 8.36 -4.55
CA ALA A 139 -2.48 7.07 -3.89
C ALA A 139 -1.81 6.02 -4.80
N ALA A 140 -2.25 5.94 -6.04
CA ALA A 140 -1.66 5.05 -7.04
C ALA A 140 -0.18 5.39 -7.29
N LEU A 141 0.14 6.67 -7.42
CA LEU A 141 1.51 7.13 -7.64
C LEU A 141 2.44 6.81 -6.47
N ILE A 142 1.96 7.02 -5.23
CA ILE A 142 2.72 6.65 -4.02
C ILE A 142 2.97 5.14 -3.97
N HIS A 143 1.96 4.35 -4.30
CA HIS A 143 2.07 2.89 -4.26
C HIS A 143 3.06 2.36 -5.31
N LEU A 144 2.95 2.84 -6.54
CA LEU A 144 3.74 2.33 -7.67
C LEU A 144 5.13 2.97 -7.79
N CYS A 145 5.29 4.25 -7.42
CA CYS A 145 6.52 5.02 -7.60
C CYS A 145 7.17 5.49 -6.29
N GLY A 146 6.54 5.19 -5.16
CA GLY A 146 7.00 5.62 -3.83
C GLY A 146 6.57 7.03 -3.42
N PRO A 147 6.75 7.37 -2.13
CA PRO A 147 6.27 8.63 -1.54
C PRO A 147 6.90 9.89 -2.16
N GLY A 148 8.15 9.81 -2.61
CA GLY A 148 8.83 10.92 -3.27
C GLY A 148 8.13 11.38 -4.56
N ALA A 149 7.65 10.43 -5.38
CA ALA A 149 6.87 10.73 -6.57
C ALA A 149 5.52 11.36 -6.23
N GLY A 150 4.89 10.91 -5.14
CA GLY A 150 3.66 11.52 -4.62
C GLY A 150 3.86 12.97 -4.20
N HIS A 151 4.87 13.27 -3.41
CA HIS A 151 5.20 14.65 -3.03
C HIS A 151 5.50 15.54 -4.24
N ALA A 152 6.25 15.05 -5.22
CA ALA A 152 6.53 15.77 -6.46
C ALA A 152 5.26 16.03 -7.28
N TYR A 153 4.31 15.10 -7.32
CA TYR A 153 3.01 15.29 -7.97
C TYR A 153 2.20 16.40 -7.31
N VAL A 154 2.12 16.44 -5.99
CA VAL A 154 1.46 17.51 -5.23
C VAL A 154 2.16 18.83 -5.47
N ALA A 155 3.50 18.87 -5.43
CA ALA A 155 4.29 20.07 -5.67
C ALA A 155 4.06 20.66 -7.07
N ARG A 156 3.81 19.84 -8.08
CA ARG A 156 3.44 20.26 -9.44
C ARG A 156 1.96 20.64 -9.61
N GLY A 157 1.21 20.76 -8.53
CA GLY A 157 -0.22 21.09 -8.58
C GLY A 157 -1.07 19.96 -9.17
N PHE A 158 -0.79 18.72 -8.75
CA PHE A 158 -1.48 17.52 -9.18
C PHE A 158 -1.39 17.26 -10.70
N ARG A 159 -0.19 17.45 -11.26
CA ARG A 159 0.13 17.14 -12.65
C ARG A 159 1.23 16.09 -12.72
N LEU A 160 1.03 15.09 -13.57
CA LEU A 160 2.06 14.10 -13.85
C LEU A 160 3.24 14.76 -14.56
N ALA A 161 4.45 14.25 -14.30
CA ALA A 161 5.60 14.66 -15.08
C ALA A 161 5.49 14.12 -16.52
N PRO A 162 5.97 14.85 -17.53
CA PRO A 162 6.13 14.28 -18.86
C PRO A 162 6.96 13.00 -18.75
N GLN A 163 6.48 11.92 -19.32
CA GLN A 163 7.14 10.60 -19.30
C GLN A 163 7.31 9.98 -17.90
N GLN A 164 6.39 10.29 -16.95
CA GLN A 164 6.39 9.65 -15.64
C GLN A 164 6.34 8.11 -15.82
N ARG A 165 7.36 7.42 -15.34
CA ARG A 165 7.41 5.95 -15.24
C ARG A 165 7.63 5.55 -13.80
N CYS A 166 7.07 4.41 -13.40
CA CYS A 166 7.25 3.82 -12.09
C CYS A 166 7.83 2.43 -12.27
N GLY A 167 8.94 2.18 -11.62
CA GLY A 167 9.68 0.93 -11.73
C GLY A 167 10.45 0.83 -13.07
N ASP A 168 11.63 0.26 -12.98
CA ASP A 168 12.42 -0.24 -14.11
C ASP A 168 12.30 -1.77 -14.18
#